data_80820bf1e7620c7b94f57f1ecf7c8072
#
_entry.id   80820bf1e7620c7b94f57f1ecf7c8072
#
_cell.length_a   1.000
_cell.length_b   1.000
_cell.length_c   1.000
_cell.angle_alpha   90.00
_cell.angle_beta   90.00
_cell.angle_gamma   90.00
#
_symmetry.space_group_name_H-M   'P 1'
#
loop_
_entity.id
_entity.type
_entity.pdbx_description
1 polymer ?
#
loop_
_entity_poly.entity_id
_entity_poly.type
_entity_poly.pdbx_seq_one_letter_code
_entity_poly.pdbx_strand_id
1 'polypeptide(L)'
;HPRLLLADEPTTALDVTIQAQILSLISSLKEKNNMAVILITHDLGVVAEAAQKVAVMYAGKIVETSDVEKLFANPLHPYTRGLIESRPAGCSAADGDERLKTIRGTVPSLYELPSGCRFSERCDLAENICRQAQPELVEIEEGHFAACFVAERAAKN
;
A
#
# COMPACT_ATOMS: atom_id res chain seq x y z
N HIS A 1 -19.67 -10.31 -21.50
CA HIS A 1 -19.46 -9.76 -20.17
C HIS A 1 -17.99 -9.95 -19.78
N PRO A 2 -17.26 -8.89 -19.34
CA PRO A 2 -15.89 -9.01 -18.88
C PRO A 2 -15.84 -9.84 -17.58
N ARG A 3 -14.77 -10.61 -17.42
CA ARG A 3 -14.48 -11.34 -16.18
C ARG A 3 -13.65 -10.54 -15.19
N LEU A 4 -12.99 -9.48 -15.67
CA LEU A 4 -12.11 -8.60 -14.92
C LEU A 4 -12.31 -7.16 -15.38
N LEU A 5 -12.45 -6.25 -14.42
CA LEU A 5 -12.39 -4.79 -14.59
C LEU A 5 -11.08 -4.27 -14.01
N LEU A 6 -10.33 -3.51 -14.79
CA LEU A 6 -9.21 -2.71 -14.33
C LEU A 6 -9.68 -1.25 -14.22
N ALA A 7 -9.67 -0.71 -13.03
CA ALA A 7 -10.03 0.69 -12.77
C ALA A 7 -8.78 1.42 -12.26
N ASP A 8 -8.20 2.24 -13.15
CA ASP A 8 -6.99 3.03 -12.87
C ASP A 8 -7.39 4.43 -12.43
N GLU A 9 -7.16 4.74 -11.16
CA GLU A 9 -7.51 5.99 -10.49
C GLU A 9 -8.94 6.51 -10.79
N PRO A 10 -9.99 5.68 -10.68
CA PRO A 10 -11.32 6.03 -11.18
C PRO A 10 -11.99 7.16 -10.40
N THR A 11 -11.44 7.54 -9.25
CA THR A 11 -11.98 8.60 -8.37
C THR A 11 -11.09 9.83 -8.27
N THR A 12 -9.99 9.88 -9.02
CA THR A 12 -9.06 11.02 -9.02
C THR A 12 -9.75 12.29 -9.47
N ALA A 13 -9.51 13.39 -8.74
CA ALA A 13 -10.09 14.72 -8.95
C ALA A 13 -11.62 14.81 -8.81
N LEU A 14 -12.27 13.83 -8.20
CA LEU A 14 -13.69 13.88 -7.86
C LEU A 14 -13.89 14.36 -6.41
N ASP A 15 -15.02 15.01 -6.16
CA ASP A 15 -15.45 15.28 -4.80
C ASP A 15 -15.87 13.98 -4.07
N VAL A 16 -15.88 14.02 -2.74
CA VAL A 16 -16.14 12.84 -1.88
C VAL A 16 -17.49 12.17 -2.21
N THR A 17 -18.51 12.96 -2.55
CA THR A 17 -19.84 12.45 -2.86
C THR A 17 -19.86 11.66 -4.16
N ILE A 18 -19.25 12.20 -5.21
CA ILE A 18 -19.13 11.53 -6.51
C ILE A 18 -18.21 10.32 -6.41
N GLN A 19 -17.12 10.41 -5.65
CA GLN A 19 -16.23 9.27 -5.37
C GLN A 19 -17.01 8.09 -4.79
N ALA A 20 -17.83 8.31 -3.74
CA ALA A 20 -18.65 7.28 -3.12
C ALA A 20 -19.66 6.66 -4.12
N GLN A 21 -20.27 7.48 -5.00
CA GLN A 21 -21.19 7.00 -6.03
C GLN A 21 -20.49 6.10 -7.06
N ILE A 22 -19.28 6.45 -7.51
CA ILE A 22 -18.49 5.64 -8.45
C ILE A 22 -18.07 4.31 -7.82
N LEU A 23 -17.61 4.31 -6.58
CA LEU A 23 -17.26 3.08 -5.86
C LEU A 23 -18.47 2.15 -5.68
N SER A 24 -19.63 2.71 -5.31
CA SER A 24 -20.89 1.97 -5.21
C SER A 24 -21.31 1.37 -6.57
N LEU A 25 -21.16 2.13 -7.66
CA LEU A 25 -21.43 1.65 -9.01
C LEU A 25 -20.51 0.48 -9.40
N ILE A 26 -19.21 0.60 -9.13
CA ILE A 26 -18.22 -0.47 -9.40
C ILE A 26 -18.59 -1.72 -8.60
N SER A 27 -18.94 -1.60 -7.32
CA SER A 27 -19.37 -2.72 -6.48
C SER A 27 -20.64 -3.39 -7.03
N SER A 28 -21.63 -2.62 -7.41
CA SER A 28 -22.88 -3.14 -8.01
C SER A 28 -22.63 -3.88 -9.33
N LEU A 29 -21.73 -3.35 -10.17
CA LEU A 29 -21.35 -4.00 -11.42
C LEU A 29 -20.56 -5.29 -11.18
N LYS A 30 -19.64 -5.32 -10.19
CA LYS A 30 -18.91 -6.51 -9.77
C LYS A 30 -19.88 -7.64 -9.41
N GLU A 31 -20.85 -7.36 -8.56
CA GLU A 31 -21.84 -8.35 -8.11
C GLU A 31 -22.76 -8.80 -9.24
N LYS A 32 -23.37 -7.86 -9.97
CA LYS A 32 -24.29 -8.14 -11.06
C LYS A 32 -23.69 -8.99 -12.17
N ASN A 33 -22.42 -8.78 -12.49
CA ASN A 33 -21.73 -9.47 -13.59
C ASN A 33 -20.83 -10.62 -13.10
N ASN A 34 -20.74 -10.86 -11.79
CA ASN A 34 -19.83 -11.84 -11.18
C ASN A 34 -18.39 -11.69 -11.70
N MET A 35 -17.87 -10.47 -11.69
CA MET A 35 -16.54 -10.14 -12.20
C MET A 35 -15.57 -9.77 -11.07
N ALA A 36 -14.28 -10.00 -11.31
CA ALA A 36 -13.22 -9.46 -10.46
C ALA A 36 -12.97 -7.98 -10.79
N VAL A 37 -12.51 -7.22 -9.79
CA VAL A 37 -12.10 -5.81 -9.96
C VAL A 37 -10.70 -5.64 -9.42
N ILE A 38 -9.82 -5.03 -10.20
CA ILE A 38 -8.54 -4.47 -9.74
C ILE A 38 -8.69 -2.95 -9.73
N LEU A 39 -8.62 -2.37 -8.54
CA LEU A 39 -8.70 -0.93 -8.33
C LEU A 39 -7.30 -0.40 -8.07
N ILE A 40 -6.81 0.51 -8.90
CA ILE A 40 -5.53 1.21 -8.70
C ILE A 40 -5.86 2.58 -8.13
N THR A 41 -5.30 2.90 -6.98
CA THR A 41 -5.52 4.17 -6.28
C THR A 41 -4.38 4.48 -5.33
N HIS A 42 -4.16 5.75 -5.05
CA HIS A 42 -3.28 6.24 -3.99
C HIS A 42 -4.05 6.60 -2.70
N ASP A 43 -5.38 6.50 -2.71
CA ASP A 43 -6.22 6.82 -1.55
C ASP A 43 -6.42 5.59 -0.67
N LEU A 44 -5.75 5.57 0.48
CA LEU A 44 -5.86 4.51 1.49
C LEU A 44 -7.26 4.41 2.10
N GLY A 45 -8.06 5.49 2.08
CA GLY A 45 -9.45 5.47 2.52
C GLY A 45 -10.29 4.61 1.60
N VAL A 46 -10.14 4.82 0.28
CA VAL A 46 -10.77 3.99 -0.75
C VAL A 46 -10.37 2.52 -0.64
N VAL A 47 -9.06 2.26 -0.39
CA VAL A 47 -8.57 0.89 -0.20
C VAL A 47 -9.24 0.23 1.00
N ALA A 48 -9.32 0.92 2.14
CA ALA A 48 -9.91 0.38 3.38
C ALA A 48 -11.40 0.06 3.21
N GLU A 49 -12.12 0.83 2.40
CA GLU A 49 -13.57 0.68 2.19
C GLU A 49 -13.92 -0.37 1.12
N ALA A 50 -13.19 -0.39 0.00
CA ALA A 50 -13.60 -1.11 -1.20
C ALA A 50 -12.85 -2.42 -1.45
N ALA A 51 -11.64 -2.62 -0.87
CA ALA A 51 -10.79 -3.75 -1.18
C ALA A 51 -10.92 -4.89 -0.17
N GLN A 52 -10.81 -6.14 -0.63
CA GLN A 52 -10.61 -7.32 0.20
C GLN A 52 -9.13 -7.63 0.36
N LYS A 53 -8.37 -7.52 -0.73
CA LYS A 53 -6.92 -7.73 -0.78
C LYS A 53 -6.22 -6.51 -1.31
N VAL A 54 -5.03 -6.27 -0.82
CA VAL A 54 -4.20 -5.12 -1.18
C VAL A 54 -2.83 -5.58 -1.65
N ALA A 55 -2.33 -4.94 -2.69
CA ALA A 55 -0.94 -5.02 -3.10
C ALA A 55 -0.35 -3.60 -3.09
N VAL A 56 0.59 -3.35 -2.20
CA VAL A 56 1.31 -2.07 -2.11
C VAL A 56 2.46 -2.09 -3.09
N MET A 57 2.54 -1.07 -3.93
CA MET A 57 3.57 -0.94 -4.95
C MET A 57 4.48 0.26 -4.64
N TYR A 58 5.80 0.06 -4.80
CA TYR A 58 6.80 1.12 -4.69
C TYR A 58 7.81 1.02 -5.84
N ALA A 59 8.01 2.14 -6.54
CA ALA A 59 8.96 2.25 -7.66
C ALA A 59 8.88 1.05 -8.64
N GLY A 60 7.65 0.61 -9.02
CA GLY A 60 7.41 -0.46 -9.98
C GLY A 60 7.55 -1.88 -9.44
N LYS A 61 7.62 -2.08 -8.10
CA LYS A 61 7.62 -3.41 -7.46
C LYS A 61 6.53 -3.51 -6.41
N ILE A 62 5.89 -4.68 -6.32
CA ILE A 62 5.06 -5.01 -5.17
C ILE A 62 5.98 -5.24 -3.99
N VAL A 63 5.75 -4.48 -2.91
CA VAL A 63 6.55 -4.52 -1.69
C VAL A 63 5.82 -5.20 -0.54
N GLU A 64 4.48 -5.24 -0.59
CA GLU A 64 3.66 -5.91 0.41
C GLU A 64 2.30 -6.31 -0.19
N THR A 65 1.75 -7.45 0.21
CA THR A 65 0.39 -7.87 -0.15
C THR A 65 -0.23 -8.70 0.95
N SER A 66 -1.49 -8.43 1.28
CA SER A 66 -2.28 -9.18 2.25
C SER A 66 -3.78 -8.87 2.11
N ASP A 67 -4.59 -9.44 2.99
CA ASP A 67 -5.94 -8.95 3.23
C ASP A 67 -5.89 -7.53 3.80
N VAL A 68 -6.88 -6.70 3.45
CA VAL A 68 -6.90 -5.27 3.80
C VAL A 68 -6.83 -5.06 5.32
N GLU A 69 -7.58 -5.83 6.09
CA GLU A 69 -7.62 -5.72 7.57
C GLU A 69 -6.24 -6.01 8.19
N LYS A 70 -5.55 -7.05 7.72
CA LYS A 70 -4.20 -7.41 8.19
C LYS A 70 -3.20 -6.31 7.86
N LEU A 71 -3.24 -5.77 6.65
CA LEU A 71 -2.32 -4.72 6.21
C LEU A 71 -2.43 -3.46 7.07
N PHE A 72 -3.65 -3.04 7.41
CA PHE A 72 -3.86 -1.86 8.25
C PHE A 72 -3.55 -2.13 9.73
N ALA A 73 -3.79 -3.34 10.23
CA ALA A 73 -3.51 -3.70 11.62
C ALA A 73 -2.00 -3.92 11.88
N ASN A 74 -1.29 -4.56 10.96
CA ASN A 74 0.13 -4.91 11.12
C ASN A 74 0.91 -4.76 9.80
N PRO A 75 1.17 -3.53 9.31
CA PRO A 75 1.97 -3.32 8.11
C PRO A 75 3.41 -3.80 8.32
N LEU A 76 3.89 -4.69 7.45
CA LEU A 76 5.20 -5.33 7.55
C LEU A 76 6.30 -4.53 6.86
N HIS A 77 6.01 -3.95 5.69
CA HIS A 77 7.02 -3.19 4.96
C HIS A 77 7.10 -1.74 5.48
N PRO A 78 8.30 -1.19 5.71
CA PRO A 78 8.46 0.17 6.24
C PRO A 78 7.79 1.26 5.39
N TYR A 79 7.70 1.09 4.08
CA TYR A 79 6.97 2.00 3.20
C TYR A 79 5.47 1.99 3.49
N THR A 80 4.85 0.81 3.62
CA THR A 80 3.43 0.66 3.95
C THR A 80 3.12 1.30 5.30
N ARG A 81 3.98 1.05 6.29
CA ARG A 81 3.86 1.68 7.61
C ARG A 81 3.90 3.20 7.50
N GLY A 82 4.87 3.74 6.76
CA GLY A 82 4.97 5.18 6.54
C GLY A 82 3.76 5.77 5.83
N LEU A 83 3.17 5.06 4.85
CA LEU A 83 1.92 5.49 4.18
C LEU A 83 0.74 5.56 5.16
N ILE A 84 0.57 4.55 6.01
CA ILE A 84 -0.52 4.50 6.98
C ILE A 84 -0.33 5.59 8.06
N GLU A 85 0.89 5.79 8.57
CA GLU A 85 1.22 6.79 9.57
C GLU A 85 1.14 8.24 9.04
N SER A 86 1.27 8.44 7.73
CA SER A 86 1.16 9.76 7.10
C SER A 86 -0.30 10.23 6.90
N ARG A 87 -1.29 9.38 7.22
CA ARG A 87 -2.71 9.78 7.16
C ARG A 87 -3.02 10.75 8.31
N PRO A 88 -3.85 11.77 8.04
CA PRO A 88 -4.43 12.55 9.12
C PRO A 88 -5.22 11.60 10.04
N ALA A 89 -4.84 11.51 11.31
CA ALA A 89 -5.65 10.81 12.30
C ALA A 89 -7.04 11.47 12.29
N GLY A 90 -8.09 10.70 12.01
CA GLY A 90 -9.46 11.21 12.03
C GLY A 90 -9.74 11.79 13.40
N CYS A 91 -9.93 13.09 13.45
CA CYS A 91 -10.46 13.92 14.53
C CYS A 91 -10.54 13.30 15.96
N SER A 92 -9.41 12.99 16.56
CA SER A 92 -9.28 13.09 18.02
C SER A 92 -8.51 14.38 18.31
N ALA A 93 -9.25 15.48 18.36
CA ALA A 93 -8.77 16.82 18.66
C ALA A 93 -8.38 16.98 20.15
N ALA A 94 -7.61 16.03 20.70
CA ALA A 94 -7.27 16.04 22.11
C ALA A 94 -5.77 16.26 22.40
N ASP A 95 -4.87 16.04 21.44
CA ASP A 95 -3.43 16.27 21.67
C ASP A 95 -2.85 17.15 20.57
N GLY A 96 -2.46 18.35 20.99
CA GLY A 96 -1.95 19.39 20.12
C GLY A 96 -0.65 19.00 19.43
N ASP A 97 -0.50 19.47 18.18
CA ASP A 97 0.76 19.58 17.42
C ASP A 97 1.47 18.29 17.04
N GLU A 98 0.73 17.17 16.81
CA GLU A 98 1.34 16.02 16.19
C GLU A 98 1.52 16.27 14.68
N ARG A 99 2.73 16.71 14.31
CA ARG A 99 3.14 16.83 12.90
C ARG A 99 2.97 15.49 12.23
N LEU A 100 2.20 15.45 11.13
CA LEU A 100 2.05 14.24 10.32
C LEU A 100 3.43 13.67 9.99
N LYS A 101 3.63 12.37 10.27
CA LYS A 101 4.86 11.70 9.87
C LYS A 101 4.91 11.63 8.34
N THR A 102 5.98 12.14 7.77
CA THR A 102 6.20 12.11 6.31
C THR A 102 7.31 11.14 5.96
N ILE A 103 7.14 10.42 4.86
CA ILE A 103 8.21 9.57 4.32
C ILE A 103 9.27 10.48 3.68
N ARG A 104 10.49 10.47 4.22
CA ARG A 104 11.58 11.35 3.80
C ARG A 104 12.05 11.05 2.37
N GLY A 105 12.65 12.05 1.73
CA GLY A 105 13.26 11.94 0.41
C GLY A 105 12.25 11.80 -0.73
N THR A 106 12.75 11.53 -1.94
CA THR A 106 11.98 11.40 -3.17
C THR A 106 11.97 9.96 -3.66
N VAL A 107 10.96 9.57 -4.44
CA VAL A 107 10.93 8.27 -5.10
C VAL A 107 12.06 8.23 -6.14
N PRO A 108 12.89 7.17 -6.20
CA PRO A 108 13.97 7.06 -7.17
C PRO A 108 13.41 7.05 -8.60
N SER A 109 14.16 7.63 -9.51
CA SER A 109 13.86 7.54 -10.94
C SER A 109 13.87 6.09 -11.39
N LEU A 110 12.91 5.69 -12.23
CA LEU A 110 12.89 4.34 -12.80
C LEU A 110 14.08 4.06 -13.72
N TYR A 111 14.78 5.11 -14.18
CA TYR A 111 16.01 5.00 -14.99
C TYR A 111 17.27 4.84 -14.13
N GLU A 112 17.20 5.17 -12.83
CA GLU A 112 18.33 5.16 -11.90
C GLU A 112 17.92 4.46 -10.60
N LEU A 113 17.49 3.19 -10.72
CA LEU A 113 17.09 2.40 -9.57
C LEU A 113 18.32 1.91 -8.79
N PRO A 114 18.26 1.88 -7.44
CA PRO A 114 19.31 1.30 -6.63
C PRO A 114 19.47 -0.21 -6.92
N SER A 115 20.68 -0.74 -6.78
CA SER A 115 20.98 -2.16 -6.98
C SER A 115 20.30 -3.08 -5.96
N GLY A 116 20.01 -2.54 -4.77
CA GLY A 116 19.32 -3.24 -3.70
C GLY A 116 17.83 -2.92 -3.61
N CYS A 117 17.32 -2.95 -2.38
CA CYS A 117 15.92 -2.59 -2.09
C CYS A 117 15.64 -1.16 -2.58
N ARG A 118 14.63 -0.98 -3.42
CA ARG A 118 14.27 0.32 -4.02
C ARG A 118 13.87 1.37 -2.99
N PHE A 119 13.46 0.95 -1.80
CA PHE A 119 13.11 1.84 -0.69
C PHE A 119 14.28 2.13 0.26
N SER A 120 15.46 1.50 0.09
CA SER A 120 16.57 1.53 1.04
C SER A 120 17.08 2.94 1.39
N GLU A 121 17.07 3.88 0.44
CA GLU A 121 17.51 5.27 0.66
C GLU A 121 16.55 6.10 1.52
N ARG A 122 15.30 5.66 1.63
CA ARG A 122 14.22 6.33 2.37
C ARG A 122 13.79 5.57 3.63
N CYS A 123 14.40 4.40 3.85
CA CYS A 123 14.02 3.48 4.91
C CYS A 123 14.86 3.74 6.17
N ASP A 124 14.23 4.13 7.27
CA ASP A 124 14.90 4.33 8.55
C ASP A 124 15.41 3.00 9.16
N LEU A 125 14.93 1.84 8.66
CA LEU A 125 15.36 0.51 9.08
C LEU A 125 16.35 -0.13 8.08
N ALA A 126 16.90 0.65 7.14
CA ALA A 126 17.77 0.10 6.10
C ALA A 126 19.09 -0.43 6.68
N GLU A 127 19.43 -1.67 6.34
CA GLU A 127 20.67 -2.34 6.68
C GLU A 127 21.59 -2.47 5.45
N ASN A 128 22.81 -2.95 5.66
CA ASN A 128 23.78 -3.12 4.57
C ASN A 128 23.25 -4.05 3.48
N ILE A 129 22.57 -5.14 3.83
CA ILE A 129 21.95 -6.07 2.87
C ILE A 129 20.90 -5.38 1.99
N CYS A 130 20.13 -4.43 2.55
CA CYS A 130 19.12 -3.70 1.79
C CYS A 130 19.71 -2.84 0.68
N ARG A 131 20.98 -2.45 0.78
CA ARG A 131 21.70 -1.68 -0.24
C ARG A 131 22.35 -2.54 -1.31
N GLN A 132 22.57 -3.83 -1.00
CA GLN A 132 23.30 -4.78 -1.85
C GLN A 132 22.40 -5.69 -2.64
N ALA A 133 21.21 -6.04 -2.11
CA ALA A 133 20.30 -6.99 -2.72
C ALA A 133 18.85 -6.49 -2.69
N GLN A 134 18.09 -6.86 -3.72
CA GLN A 134 16.65 -6.65 -3.79
C GLN A 134 15.97 -7.78 -3.01
N PRO A 135 15.14 -7.47 -1.97
CA PRO A 135 14.38 -8.50 -1.28
C PRO A 135 13.30 -9.10 -2.21
N GLU A 136 13.06 -10.39 -2.08
CA GLU A 136 11.96 -11.07 -2.73
C GLU A 136 10.67 -10.89 -1.93
N LEU A 137 9.52 -11.00 -2.61
CA LEU A 137 8.21 -11.01 -1.97
C LEU A 137 7.99 -12.41 -1.38
N VAL A 138 8.14 -12.54 -0.07
CA VAL A 138 8.01 -13.81 0.65
C VAL A 138 6.87 -13.75 1.66
N GLU A 139 6.28 -14.90 1.95
CA GLU A 139 5.26 -15.01 2.98
C GLU A 139 5.93 -14.89 4.36
N ILE A 140 5.48 -13.89 5.12
CA ILE A 140 5.97 -13.58 6.47
C ILE A 140 5.02 -14.15 7.50
N GLU A 141 3.72 -13.96 7.30
CA GLU A 141 2.63 -14.51 8.08
C GLU A 141 1.60 -15.12 7.12
N GLU A 142 0.74 -16.01 7.57
CA GLU A 142 -0.27 -16.66 6.73
C GLU A 142 -1.07 -15.64 5.88
N GLY A 143 -0.92 -15.72 4.56
CA GLY A 143 -1.56 -14.83 3.59
C GLY A 143 -1.02 -13.37 3.59
N HIS A 144 0.09 -13.09 4.28
CA HIS A 144 0.71 -11.78 4.36
C HIS A 144 2.17 -11.83 3.88
N PHE A 145 2.43 -11.21 2.74
CA PHE A 145 3.71 -11.26 2.04
C PHE A 145 4.38 -9.88 2.08
N ALA A 146 5.68 -9.84 2.32
CA ALA A 146 6.45 -8.62 2.23
C ALA A 146 7.82 -8.84 1.58
N ALA A 147 8.29 -7.84 0.83
CA ALA A 147 9.61 -7.78 0.24
C ALA A 147 10.54 -6.96 1.14
N CYS A 148 10.90 -7.50 2.33
CA CYS A 148 11.69 -6.78 3.33
C CYS A 148 12.54 -7.74 4.17
N PHE A 149 13.87 -7.62 4.09
CA PHE A 149 14.80 -8.43 4.88
C PHE A 149 14.62 -8.27 6.40
N VAL A 150 14.26 -7.05 6.85
CA VAL A 150 14.04 -6.79 8.28
C VAL A 150 12.78 -7.49 8.76
N ALA A 151 11.68 -7.43 8.00
CA ALA A 151 10.44 -8.12 8.33
C ALA A 151 10.62 -9.65 8.32
N GLU A 152 11.30 -10.19 7.30
CA GLU A 152 11.59 -11.62 7.21
C GLU A 152 12.41 -12.14 8.40
N ARG A 153 13.41 -11.38 8.85
CA ARG A 153 14.20 -11.75 10.01
C ARG A 153 13.42 -11.65 11.33
N ALA A 154 12.57 -10.64 11.47
CA ALA A 154 11.75 -10.46 12.67
C ALA A 154 10.77 -11.63 12.88
N ALA A 155 10.24 -12.18 11.80
CA ALA A 155 9.33 -13.32 11.85
C ALA A 155 10.01 -14.67 12.19
N LYS A 156 11.35 -14.76 12.04
CA LYS A 156 12.12 -15.99 12.33
C LYS A 156 12.65 -16.04 13.77
N ASN A 157 12.51 -14.95 14.54
CA ASN A 157 12.94 -14.82 15.92
C ASN A 157 11.76 -14.91 16.91
#